data_736ae62b33423858e24be333ea28a747
#
_entry.id   736ae62b33423858e24be333ea28a747
#
_cell.length_a   1.000
_cell.length_b   1.000
_cell.length_c   1.000
_cell.angle_alpha   90.00
_cell.angle_beta   90.00
_cell.angle_gamma   90.00
#
_symmetry.space_group_name_H-M   'P 1'
#
loop_
_entity.id
_entity.type
_entity.pdbx_description
1 polymer ?
#
loop_
_entity_poly.entity_id
_entity_poly.type
_entity_poly.pdbx_seq_one_letter_code
_entity_poly.pdbx_strand_id
1 'polypeptide(L)'
;LAVMDMWKAFRNSTLKPQHAPQAAILFDKFHVIRHLGKALDTVRKTEYYRLTGKGRRFIKGQKYTLLSHRENLKPDGRKSLKLLLKANRRLNTAYILKEEFGKLWDYEREGWARRFFENWRESLKWQRLKPYEKFAEMIDRHWDGIACHCKPENKVALGFVEGFNNKIRVIQ
;
A
#
# COMPACT_ATOMS: atom_id res chain seq x y z
N LEU A 1 11.52 -9.55 17.54
CA LEU A 1 10.76 -8.99 16.42
C LEU A 1 10.35 -10.11 15.47
N ALA A 2 9.05 -10.18 15.13
CA ALA A 2 8.52 -11.10 14.13
C ALA A 2 7.99 -10.30 12.93
N VAL A 3 8.59 -10.50 11.76
CA VAL A 3 8.18 -9.84 10.51
C VAL A 3 7.26 -10.78 9.74
N MET A 4 6.08 -10.30 9.35
CA MET A 4 5.09 -11.15 8.69
C MET A 4 4.12 -10.37 7.81
N ASP A 5 3.35 -11.11 6.97
CA ASP A 5 2.14 -10.58 6.33
C ASP A 5 1.02 -10.40 7.36
N MET A 6 0.06 -9.53 7.06
CA MET A 6 -1.12 -9.26 7.90
C MET A 6 -2.12 -10.43 7.97
N TRP A 7 -1.65 -11.67 7.78
CA TRP A 7 -2.51 -12.85 7.87
C TRP A 7 -2.70 -13.27 9.33
N LYS A 8 -3.96 -13.32 9.74
CA LYS A 8 -4.36 -13.61 11.14
C LYS A 8 -3.76 -14.91 11.70
N ALA A 9 -3.60 -15.93 10.85
CA ALA A 9 -3.04 -17.22 11.28
C ALA A 9 -1.56 -17.09 11.70
N PHE A 10 -0.75 -16.31 10.98
CA PHE A 10 0.64 -16.06 11.35
C PHE A 10 0.75 -15.32 12.68
N ARG A 11 -0.03 -14.24 12.86
CA ARG A 11 -0.08 -13.51 14.11
C ARG A 11 -0.48 -14.40 15.28
N ASN A 12 -1.57 -15.14 15.13
CA ASN A 12 -2.07 -16.04 16.19
C ASN A 12 -1.06 -17.15 16.51
N SER A 13 -0.37 -17.70 15.51
CA SER A 13 0.68 -18.69 15.75
C SER A 13 1.85 -18.11 16.53
N THR A 14 2.35 -16.93 16.13
CA THR A 14 3.49 -16.28 16.79
C THR A 14 3.21 -15.99 18.27
N LEU A 15 2.00 -15.55 18.60
CA LEU A 15 1.62 -15.14 19.95
C LEU A 15 1.21 -16.31 20.87
N LYS A 16 1.29 -17.56 20.39
CA LYS A 16 1.05 -18.71 21.27
C LYS A 16 2.14 -18.82 22.36
N PRO A 17 1.80 -19.27 23.60
CA PRO A 17 2.75 -19.36 24.70
C PRO A 17 4.02 -20.19 24.38
N GLN A 18 3.87 -21.24 23.55
CA GLN A 18 4.97 -22.12 23.14
C GLN A 18 5.86 -21.57 22.02
N HIS A 19 5.51 -20.42 21.42
CA HIS A 19 6.29 -19.82 20.32
C HIS A 19 7.02 -18.55 20.78
N ALA A 20 6.50 -17.38 20.43
CA ALA A 20 7.13 -16.12 20.74
C ALA A 20 6.09 -15.07 21.22
N PRO A 21 5.41 -15.31 22.37
CA PRO A 21 4.29 -14.47 22.83
C PRO A 21 4.68 -13.02 23.09
N GLN A 22 5.98 -12.77 23.39
CA GLN A 22 6.52 -11.43 23.64
C GLN A 22 7.10 -10.75 22.39
N ALA A 23 7.04 -11.39 21.24
CA ALA A 23 7.61 -10.81 20.02
C ALA A 23 6.79 -9.60 19.57
N ALA A 24 7.45 -8.48 19.36
CA ALA A 24 6.87 -7.36 18.65
C ALA A 24 6.59 -7.80 17.19
N ILE A 25 5.38 -7.55 16.71
CA ILE A 25 4.99 -7.89 15.33
C ILE A 25 5.25 -6.68 14.44
N LEU A 26 5.93 -6.91 13.33
CA LEU A 26 6.12 -5.94 12.25
C LEU A 26 5.46 -6.48 10.99
N PHE A 27 4.46 -5.76 10.48
CA PHE A 27 3.86 -6.13 9.20
C PHE A 27 4.72 -5.62 8.04
N ASP A 28 4.98 -6.51 7.08
CA ASP A 28 5.79 -6.19 5.92
C ASP A 28 5.18 -5.03 5.10
N LYS A 29 5.95 -3.95 4.98
CA LYS A 29 5.62 -2.75 4.20
C LYS A 29 5.18 -3.08 2.77
N PHE A 30 5.86 -4.05 2.12
CA PHE A 30 5.53 -4.45 0.75
C PHE A 30 4.08 -4.99 0.65
N HIS A 31 3.66 -5.80 1.62
CA HIS A 31 2.31 -6.33 1.65
C HIS A 31 1.27 -5.23 1.91
N VAL A 32 1.56 -4.27 2.78
CA VAL A 32 0.69 -3.09 2.98
C VAL A 32 0.53 -2.30 1.68
N ILE A 33 1.63 -1.96 1.02
CA ILE A 33 1.61 -1.22 -0.26
C ILE A 33 0.92 -2.00 -1.38
N ARG A 34 1.05 -3.32 -1.39
CA ARG A 34 0.33 -4.20 -2.32
C ARG A 34 -1.20 -4.09 -2.15
N HIS A 35 -1.69 -3.99 -0.93
CA HIS A 35 -3.12 -3.77 -0.67
C HIS A 35 -3.60 -2.41 -1.17
N LEU A 36 -2.80 -1.35 -0.96
CA LEU A 36 -3.09 -0.03 -1.52
C LEU A 36 -3.10 -0.04 -3.06
N GLY A 37 -2.14 -0.73 -3.66
CA GLY A 37 -2.11 -0.96 -5.11
C GLY A 37 -3.36 -1.67 -5.64
N LYS A 38 -3.88 -2.67 -4.91
CA LYS A 38 -5.15 -3.32 -5.24
C LYS A 38 -6.33 -2.36 -5.14
N ALA A 39 -6.37 -1.46 -4.14
CA ALA A 39 -7.40 -0.45 -4.01
C ALA A 39 -7.40 0.51 -5.22
N LEU A 40 -6.22 1.01 -5.61
CA LEU A 40 -6.06 1.86 -6.79
C LEU A 40 -6.48 1.14 -8.09
N ASP A 41 -6.06 -0.12 -8.28
CA ASP A 41 -6.45 -0.89 -9.48
C ASP A 41 -7.97 -1.15 -9.52
N THR A 42 -8.61 -1.29 -8.37
CA THR A 42 -10.08 -1.40 -8.30
C THR A 42 -10.76 -0.11 -8.76
N VAL A 43 -10.25 1.06 -8.33
CA VAL A 43 -10.74 2.35 -8.85
C VAL A 43 -10.52 2.44 -10.36
N ARG A 44 -9.34 2.07 -10.87
CA ARG A 44 -9.06 2.04 -12.31
C ARG A 44 -10.05 1.16 -13.09
N LYS A 45 -10.33 -0.04 -12.58
CA LYS A 45 -11.30 -0.95 -13.20
C LYS A 45 -12.70 -0.35 -13.21
N THR A 46 -13.12 0.27 -12.12
CA THR A 46 -14.43 0.95 -12.05
C THR A 46 -14.54 2.05 -13.09
N GLU A 47 -13.51 2.90 -13.23
CA GLU A 47 -13.50 3.95 -14.25
C GLU A 47 -13.42 3.38 -15.67
N TYR A 48 -12.68 2.29 -15.88
CA TYR A 48 -12.65 1.60 -17.16
C TYR A 48 -14.03 1.13 -17.60
N TYR A 49 -14.85 0.57 -16.69
CA TYR A 49 -16.21 0.11 -17.02
C TYR A 49 -17.21 1.25 -17.18
N ARG A 50 -16.98 2.41 -16.54
CA ARG A 50 -17.83 3.60 -16.68
C ARG A 50 -17.66 4.32 -18.00
N LEU A 51 -16.48 4.19 -18.63
CA LEU A 51 -16.14 4.88 -19.86
C LEU A 51 -16.42 4.00 -21.08
N THR A 52 -16.61 4.66 -22.21
CA THR A 52 -16.79 4.04 -23.54
C THR A 52 -15.77 4.58 -24.54
N GLY A 53 -15.67 4.00 -25.71
CA GLY A 53 -14.90 4.50 -26.82
C GLY A 53 -13.42 4.80 -26.50
N LYS A 54 -12.97 5.99 -26.88
CA LYS A 54 -11.57 6.45 -26.71
C LYS A 54 -11.12 6.50 -25.26
N GLY A 55 -12.00 6.95 -24.34
CA GLY A 55 -11.68 7.07 -22.91
C GLY A 55 -11.39 5.70 -22.30
N ARG A 56 -12.20 4.70 -22.59
CA ARG A 56 -12.01 3.32 -22.12
C ARG A 56 -10.71 2.73 -22.65
N ARG A 57 -10.40 2.93 -23.93
CA ARG A 57 -9.14 2.48 -24.54
C ARG A 57 -7.93 3.11 -23.89
N PHE A 58 -8.02 4.38 -23.51
CA PHE A 58 -6.93 5.09 -22.86
C PHE A 58 -6.60 4.56 -21.45
N ILE A 59 -7.60 4.11 -20.68
CA ILE A 59 -7.37 3.51 -19.35
C ILE A 59 -6.88 2.05 -19.44
N LYS A 60 -7.17 1.36 -20.57
CA LYS A 60 -6.72 -0.01 -20.80
C LYS A 60 -5.19 -0.09 -20.74
N GLY A 61 -4.66 -1.04 -20.01
CA GLY A 61 -3.20 -1.25 -19.91
C GLY A 61 -2.46 -0.33 -18.93
N GLN A 62 -3.10 0.72 -18.37
CA GLN A 62 -2.44 1.71 -17.51
C GLN A 62 -2.24 1.28 -16.05
N LYS A 63 -2.45 0.00 -15.74
CA LYS A 63 -2.30 -0.53 -14.37
C LYS A 63 -0.91 -0.22 -13.81
N TYR A 64 0.14 -0.64 -14.49
CA TYR A 64 1.51 -0.49 -14.00
C TYR A 64 1.98 0.96 -13.97
N THR A 65 1.52 1.79 -14.90
CA THR A 65 1.75 3.24 -14.89
C THR A 65 1.21 3.89 -13.62
N LEU A 66 0.00 3.48 -13.18
CA LEU A 66 -0.62 3.99 -11.95
C LEU A 66 0.01 3.42 -10.67
N LEU A 67 0.45 2.16 -10.68
CA LEU A 67 1.03 1.51 -9.51
C LEU A 67 2.46 1.98 -9.24
N SER A 68 3.20 2.35 -10.26
CA SER A 68 4.58 2.83 -10.12
C SER A 68 4.62 4.20 -9.43
N HIS A 69 5.70 4.45 -8.68
CA HIS A 69 6.06 5.81 -8.28
C HIS A 69 6.46 6.61 -9.50
N ARG A 70 6.09 7.88 -9.52
CA ARG A 70 6.37 8.79 -10.66
C ARG A 70 7.85 8.82 -11.02
N GLU A 71 8.73 8.78 -10.02
CA GLU A 71 10.18 8.83 -10.18
C GLU A 71 10.73 7.62 -10.93
N ASN A 72 10.11 6.45 -10.74
CA ASN A 72 10.51 5.19 -11.36
C ASN A 72 10.00 5.02 -12.80
N LEU A 73 9.14 5.94 -13.27
CA LEU A 73 8.61 5.90 -14.64
C LEU A 73 9.61 6.50 -15.62
N LYS A 74 9.77 5.85 -16.78
CA LYS A 74 10.46 6.42 -17.94
C LYS A 74 9.74 7.69 -18.43
N PRO A 75 10.40 8.58 -19.20
CA PRO A 75 9.80 9.84 -19.66
C PRO A 75 8.42 9.66 -20.34
N ASP A 76 8.25 8.66 -21.19
CA ASP A 76 6.98 8.39 -21.86
C ASP A 76 5.90 7.89 -20.87
N GLY A 77 6.29 7.09 -19.89
CA GLY A 77 5.40 6.69 -18.80
C GLY A 77 4.93 7.88 -17.96
N ARG A 78 5.81 8.85 -17.69
CA ARG A 78 5.45 10.09 -16.98
C ARG A 78 4.47 10.96 -17.79
N LYS A 79 4.67 11.06 -19.13
CA LYS A 79 3.73 11.75 -20.02
C LYS A 79 2.37 11.06 -20.02
N SER A 80 2.35 9.73 -20.18
CA SER A 80 1.12 8.93 -20.15
C SER A 80 0.39 9.07 -18.83
N LEU A 81 1.09 9.02 -17.70
CA LEU A 81 0.53 9.23 -16.35
C LEU A 81 -0.11 10.62 -16.26
N LYS A 82 0.62 11.67 -16.65
CA LYS A 82 0.11 13.06 -16.61
C LYS A 82 -1.18 13.23 -17.40
N LEU A 83 -1.24 12.67 -18.61
CA LEU A 83 -2.43 12.72 -19.47
C LEU A 83 -3.60 11.94 -18.84
N LEU A 84 -3.33 10.75 -18.31
CA LEU A 84 -4.32 9.90 -17.65
C LEU A 84 -4.96 10.60 -16.44
N LEU A 85 -4.14 11.18 -15.56
CA LEU A 85 -4.60 11.88 -14.38
C LEU A 85 -5.38 13.16 -14.73
N LYS A 86 -4.95 13.90 -15.77
CA LYS A 86 -5.68 15.07 -16.27
C LYS A 86 -7.05 14.68 -16.85
N ALA A 87 -7.13 13.52 -17.51
CA ALA A 87 -8.36 13.07 -18.16
C ALA A 87 -9.38 12.43 -17.20
N ASN A 88 -8.95 11.96 -16.03
CA ASN A 88 -9.83 11.27 -15.09
C ASN A 88 -9.58 11.74 -13.64
N ARG A 89 -10.49 12.58 -13.15
CA ARG A 89 -10.41 13.17 -11.80
C ARG A 89 -10.38 12.10 -10.69
N ARG A 90 -11.15 11.02 -10.80
CA ARG A 90 -11.17 9.97 -9.77
C ARG A 90 -9.85 9.20 -9.70
N LEU A 91 -9.25 8.91 -10.85
CA LEU A 91 -7.92 8.30 -10.90
C LEU A 91 -6.85 9.25 -10.38
N ASN A 92 -6.96 10.55 -10.67
CA ASN A 92 -6.05 11.54 -10.13
C ASN A 92 -6.10 11.58 -8.60
N THR A 93 -7.30 11.68 -8.02
CA THR A 93 -7.48 11.65 -6.57
C THR A 93 -6.92 10.36 -5.96
N ALA A 94 -7.26 9.20 -6.52
CA ALA A 94 -6.77 7.93 -6.03
C ALA A 94 -5.23 7.81 -6.12
N TYR A 95 -4.64 8.32 -7.19
CA TYR A 95 -3.19 8.33 -7.37
C TYR A 95 -2.50 9.23 -6.32
N ILE A 96 -2.99 10.45 -6.12
CA ILE A 96 -2.46 11.38 -5.11
C ILE A 96 -2.54 10.73 -3.72
N LEU A 97 -3.67 10.16 -3.35
CA LEU A 97 -3.84 9.48 -2.07
C LEU A 97 -2.87 8.28 -1.88
N LYS A 98 -2.55 7.57 -2.96
CA LYS A 98 -1.52 6.51 -2.92
C LYS A 98 -0.13 7.08 -2.64
N GLU A 99 0.26 8.13 -3.35
CA GLU A 99 1.57 8.77 -3.15
C GLU A 99 1.68 9.37 -1.74
N GLU A 100 0.63 10.03 -1.26
CA GLU A 100 0.61 10.58 0.09
C GLU A 100 0.72 9.51 1.17
N PHE A 101 -0.01 8.40 1.05
CA PHE A 101 0.09 7.30 2.02
C PHE A 101 1.52 6.78 2.15
N GLY A 102 2.29 6.80 1.07
CA GLY A 102 3.69 6.39 1.08
C GLY A 102 4.56 7.11 2.11
N LYS A 103 4.21 8.36 2.46
CA LYS A 103 4.91 9.17 3.47
C LYS A 103 4.75 8.64 4.90
N LEU A 104 3.81 7.72 5.15
CA LEU A 104 3.63 7.09 6.46
C LEU A 104 4.94 6.44 6.96
N TRP A 105 5.74 5.92 6.06
CA TRP A 105 6.98 5.19 6.36
C TRP A 105 8.17 6.09 6.72
N ASP A 106 8.02 7.40 6.55
CA ASP A 106 9.06 8.39 6.85
C ASP A 106 9.02 8.83 8.33
N TYR A 107 7.94 8.51 9.04
CA TYR A 107 7.79 8.87 10.44
C TYR A 107 8.62 7.97 11.36
N GLU A 108 9.25 8.58 12.37
CA GLU A 108 10.04 7.91 13.40
C GLU A 108 9.35 7.89 14.77
N ARG A 109 8.21 8.55 14.89
CA ARG A 109 7.40 8.59 16.12
C ARG A 109 5.99 8.15 15.81
N GLU A 110 5.52 7.13 16.53
CA GLU A 110 4.20 6.54 16.34
C GLU A 110 3.07 7.58 16.41
N GLY A 111 3.11 8.50 17.40
CA GLY A 111 2.06 9.52 17.54
C GLY A 111 1.91 10.42 16.32
N TRP A 112 3.02 10.79 15.67
CA TRP A 112 2.99 11.56 14.42
C TRP A 112 2.50 10.73 13.24
N ALA A 113 2.94 9.48 13.15
CA ALA A 113 2.48 8.55 12.13
C ALA A 113 0.96 8.30 12.25
N ARG A 114 0.46 8.13 13.49
CA ARG A 114 -0.97 7.96 13.76
C ARG A 114 -1.76 9.19 13.33
N ARG A 115 -1.33 10.37 13.72
CA ARG A 115 -1.96 11.63 13.34
C ARG A 115 -1.99 11.83 11.82
N PHE A 116 -0.88 11.52 11.16
CA PHE A 116 -0.81 11.54 9.69
C PHE A 116 -1.83 10.59 9.07
N PHE A 117 -1.89 9.35 9.54
CA PHE A 117 -2.85 8.36 9.05
C PHE A 117 -4.31 8.79 9.27
N GLU A 118 -4.63 9.34 10.43
CA GLU A 118 -5.97 9.86 10.74
C GLU A 118 -6.38 10.99 9.80
N ASN A 119 -5.49 11.95 9.56
CA ASN A 119 -5.73 13.03 8.60
C ASN A 119 -5.90 12.49 7.17
N TRP A 120 -5.06 11.54 6.77
CA TRP A 120 -5.18 10.89 5.47
C TRP A 120 -6.52 10.13 5.35
N ARG A 121 -6.92 9.38 6.37
CA ARG A 121 -8.21 8.67 6.42
C ARG A 121 -9.38 9.64 6.39
N GLU A 122 -9.30 10.76 7.11
CA GLU A 122 -10.33 11.80 7.11
C GLU A 122 -10.52 12.40 5.70
N SER A 123 -9.44 12.58 4.95
CA SER A 123 -9.50 13.07 3.56
C SER A 123 -10.30 12.16 2.62
N LEU A 124 -10.49 10.87 2.97
CA LEU A 124 -11.27 9.94 2.17
C LEU A 124 -12.79 10.19 2.21
N LYS A 125 -13.32 10.78 3.28
CA LYS A 125 -14.77 10.90 3.53
C LYS A 125 -15.55 11.47 2.35
N TRP A 126 -14.97 12.44 1.65
CA TRP A 126 -15.65 13.13 0.55
C TRP A 126 -15.28 12.61 -0.84
N GLN A 127 -14.33 11.65 -0.92
CA GLN A 127 -13.83 11.16 -2.20
C GLN A 127 -14.67 10.04 -2.81
N ARG A 128 -15.55 9.41 -2.02
CA ARG A 128 -16.39 8.27 -2.45
C ARG A 128 -15.54 7.14 -3.08
N LEU A 129 -14.37 6.88 -2.52
CA LEU A 129 -13.43 5.84 -2.96
C LEU A 129 -13.49 4.63 -2.03
N LYS A 130 -14.60 3.87 -2.07
CA LYS A 130 -14.82 2.67 -1.23
C LYS A 130 -13.63 1.71 -1.12
N PRO A 131 -12.83 1.44 -2.18
CA PRO A 131 -11.64 0.60 -2.04
C PRO A 131 -10.58 1.19 -1.09
N TYR A 132 -10.46 2.52 -1.03
CA TYR A 132 -9.54 3.22 -0.11
C TYR A 132 -10.08 3.25 1.32
N GLU A 133 -11.38 3.39 1.50
CA GLU A 133 -12.03 3.30 2.82
C GLU A 133 -11.78 1.92 3.44
N LYS A 134 -11.99 0.83 2.67
CA LYS A 134 -11.68 -0.54 3.10
C LYS A 134 -10.19 -0.74 3.40
N PHE A 135 -9.32 -0.12 2.63
CA PHE A 135 -7.88 -0.14 2.91
C PHE A 135 -7.57 0.58 4.22
N ALA A 136 -8.15 1.76 4.47
CA ALA A 136 -7.98 2.50 5.73
C ALA A 136 -8.46 1.68 6.94
N GLU A 137 -9.61 1.00 6.85
CA GLU A 137 -10.10 0.10 7.89
C GLU A 137 -9.14 -1.07 8.16
N MET A 138 -8.52 -1.59 7.12
CA MET A 138 -7.50 -2.64 7.26
C MET A 138 -6.27 -2.11 8.00
N ILE A 139 -5.77 -0.92 7.64
CA ILE A 139 -4.63 -0.28 8.32
C ILE A 139 -4.94 -0.06 9.80
N ASP A 140 -6.13 0.46 10.11
CA ASP A 140 -6.54 0.74 11.48
C ASP A 140 -6.56 -0.53 12.34
N ARG A 141 -7.09 -1.63 11.82
CA ARG A 141 -7.10 -2.94 12.50
C ARG A 141 -5.72 -3.55 12.74
N HIS A 142 -4.73 -3.17 11.95
CA HIS A 142 -3.37 -3.71 12.00
C HIS A 142 -2.35 -2.64 12.43
N TRP A 143 -2.85 -1.58 13.06
CA TRP A 143 -2.03 -0.42 13.40
C TRP A 143 -0.81 -0.77 14.26
N ASP A 144 -0.98 -1.64 15.23
CA ASP A 144 0.09 -2.09 16.12
C ASP A 144 1.35 -2.58 15.36
N GLY A 145 1.17 -3.47 14.40
CA GLY A 145 2.27 -3.99 13.58
C GLY A 145 2.78 -3.00 12.52
N ILE A 146 1.95 -2.04 12.11
CA ILE A 146 2.35 -0.97 11.19
C ILE A 146 3.15 0.09 11.95
N ALA A 147 2.71 0.47 13.14
CA ALA A 147 3.39 1.45 13.99
C ALA A 147 4.81 0.99 14.41
N CYS A 148 5.06 -0.31 14.45
CA CYS A 148 6.40 -0.84 14.69
C CYS A 148 7.45 -0.33 13.69
N HIS A 149 7.07 0.08 12.47
CA HIS A 149 7.97 0.70 11.50
C HIS A 149 8.50 2.07 11.94
N CYS A 150 7.82 2.76 12.86
CA CYS A 150 8.27 4.06 13.37
C CYS A 150 9.54 3.95 14.23
N LYS A 151 9.83 2.76 14.74
CA LYS A 151 11.04 2.53 15.52
C LYS A 151 12.24 2.37 14.60
N PRO A 152 13.31 3.17 14.76
CA PRO A 152 14.49 3.10 13.88
C PRO A 152 15.11 1.71 13.80
N GLU A 153 15.14 0.97 14.91
CA GLU A 153 15.66 -0.39 15.01
C GLU A 153 14.87 -1.41 14.19
N ASN A 154 13.64 -1.10 13.83
CA ASN A 154 12.75 -1.97 13.04
C ASN A 154 12.74 -1.62 11.54
N LYS A 155 13.50 -0.61 11.12
CA LYS A 155 13.66 -0.26 9.69
C LYS A 155 14.57 -1.26 8.98
N VAL A 156 14.22 -2.54 8.99
CA VAL A 156 14.97 -3.61 8.33
C VAL A 156 14.74 -3.55 6.82
N ALA A 157 15.80 -3.72 6.04
CA ALA A 157 15.70 -3.87 4.58
C ALA A 157 15.05 -5.23 4.23
N LEU A 158 13.73 -5.28 4.21
CA LEU A 158 12.94 -6.50 4.00
C LEU A 158 13.18 -7.19 2.65
N GLY A 159 13.72 -6.47 1.65
CA GLY A 159 14.14 -7.05 0.37
C GLY A 159 15.19 -8.16 0.51
N PHE A 160 15.99 -8.15 1.57
CA PHE A 160 16.95 -9.22 1.87
C PHE A 160 16.23 -10.52 2.27
N VAL A 161 15.19 -10.43 3.10
CA VAL A 161 14.40 -11.57 3.57
C VAL A 161 13.62 -12.21 2.41
N GLU A 162 13.06 -11.41 1.51
CA GLU A 162 12.36 -11.91 0.32
C GLU A 162 13.32 -12.59 -0.66
N GLY A 163 14.52 -12.02 -0.87
CA GLY A 163 15.59 -12.64 -1.65
C GLY A 163 16.04 -13.99 -1.07
N PHE A 164 16.10 -14.10 0.26
CA PHE A 164 16.47 -15.34 0.95
C PHE A 164 15.37 -16.41 0.83
N ASN A 165 14.12 -16.04 1.01
CA ASN A 165 12.96 -16.93 0.84
C ASN A 165 12.83 -17.44 -0.61
N ASN A 166 13.14 -16.62 -1.60
CA ASN A 166 13.16 -17.03 -3.00
C ASN A 166 14.30 -18.02 -3.28
N LYS A 167 15.48 -17.85 -2.67
CA LYS A 167 16.57 -18.83 -2.78
C LYS A 167 16.20 -20.16 -2.15
N ILE A 168 15.55 -20.19 -0.99
CA ILE A 168 15.09 -21.42 -0.33
C ILE A 168 14.10 -22.18 -1.22
N ARG A 169 13.18 -21.48 -1.90
CA ARG A 169 12.22 -22.11 -2.82
C ARG A 169 12.86 -22.74 -4.06
N VAL A 170 14.03 -22.26 -4.47
CA VAL A 170 14.77 -22.82 -5.62
C VAL A 170 15.58 -24.06 -5.23
N ILE A 171 15.86 -24.24 -3.94
CA ILE A 171 16.66 -25.37 -3.42
C ILE A 171 15.77 -26.57 -3.03
N GLN A 172 14.46 -26.36 -2.88
CA GLN A 172 13.46 -27.41 -2.65
C GLN A 172 12.91 -27.98 -3.96
#